data_a06a898a38c87243a55648686a6abbec
#
_entry.id   a06a898a38c87243a55648686a6abbec
#
_cell.length_a   1.000
_cell.length_b   1.000
_cell.length_c   1.000
_cell.angle_alpha   90.00
_cell.angle_beta   90.00
_cell.angle_gamma   90.00
#
_symmetry.space_group_name_H-M   'P 1'
#
loop_
_entity.id
_entity.type
_entity.pdbx_description
1 polymer ?
#
loop_
_entity_poly.entity_id
_entity_poly.type
_entity_poly.pdbx_seq_one_letter_code
_entity_poly.pdbx_strand_id
1 'polypeptide(L)'
;MTRDFAAAARRNERLYYTFMFLMETGFWFGIWIKYLTVGRGLELRYILLMDLPFWLMVAVLEAPFGALADRVGHSRVLALGAGVYALTIAGFGFTTNYWMLFADYMLWSVAMACRSGADQALLFDSLKQGGVEERFSRIVGRGFAISIAAGMTGVILGGFIAASTSLAFTVKVSFVGPVIAMFVALAMVEPHVEHERPHYLENLRRGFSFAWHTPQVRYTVLLGSTVMMAAFAPVILMQPFLIKHDVATSLFGVYQAPLRLAAVVAAILAHRAAARTGAPKMFALSCIGMVIAFAGLSAVDRIGVFALFAVPALIQGFMRPTIDTYINQHTPSETRATVLSVSSLVLSVQVAFFEPIVGFITDEVSIQAAFGFVTVLFLLIMPPIYFLWRRAYVPIPEPAAVVIPEAAG
;
A
#
# COMPACT_ATOMS: atom_id res chain seq x y z
N MET A 1 35.44 2.19 18.12
CA MET A 1 34.66 2.06 16.84
C MET A 1 33.37 1.28 17.00
N THR A 2 33.34 0.06 17.54
CA THR A 2 32.09 -0.77 17.62
C THR A 2 30.97 -0.21 18.52
N ARG A 3 31.28 0.56 19.58
CA ARG A 3 30.26 1.20 20.43
C ARG A 3 29.47 2.31 19.70
N ASP A 4 30.08 3.02 18.76
CA ASP A 4 29.43 4.10 18.02
C ASP A 4 28.40 3.57 17.02
N PHE A 5 28.69 2.46 16.34
CA PHE A 5 27.75 1.86 15.37
C PHE A 5 26.50 1.27 16.04
N ALA A 6 26.67 0.61 17.20
CA ALA A 6 25.53 0.10 17.97
C ALA A 6 24.67 1.24 18.55
N ALA A 7 25.26 2.39 18.89
CA ALA A 7 24.52 3.57 19.30
C ALA A 7 23.76 4.20 18.12
N ALA A 8 24.40 4.29 16.94
CA ALA A 8 23.76 4.75 15.69
C ALA A 8 22.59 3.87 15.29
N ALA A 9 22.74 2.55 15.34
CA ALA A 9 21.66 1.60 15.03
C ALA A 9 20.44 1.78 15.98
N ARG A 10 20.68 1.91 17.29
CA ARG A 10 19.60 2.18 18.26
C ARG A 10 18.95 3.53 18.04
N ARG A 11 19.71 4.56 17.67
CA ARG A 11 19.18 5.87 17.31
C ARG A 11 18.30 5.78 16.07
N ASN A 12 18.76 5.13 15.00
CA ASN A 12 18.02 4.96 13.76
C ASN A 12 16.75 4.12 13.97
N GLU A 13 16.76 3.09 14.83
CA GLU A 13 15.56 2.33 15.19
C GLU A 13 14.47 3.25 15.80
N ARG A 14 14.84 4.14 16.73
CA ARG A 14 13.88 5.08 17.34
C ARG A 14 13.37 6.11 16.34
N LEU A 15 14.27 6.68 15.55
CA LEU A 15 13.91 7.66 14.51
C LEU A 15 13.04 7.03 13.43
N TYR A 16 13.28 5.76 13.06
CA TYR A 16 12.45 5.00 12.14
C TYR A 16 10.99 4.88 12.65
N TYR A 17 10.78 4.51 13.91
CA TYR A 17 9.44 4.46 14.48
C TYR A 17 8.76 5.84 14.50
N THR A 18 9.50 6.88 14.84
CA THR A 18 8.98 8.26 14.83
C THR A 18 8.63 8.71 13.41
N PHE A 19 9.48 8.41 12.44
CA PHE A 19 9.25 8.69 11.03
C PHE A 19 7.99 7.99 10.52
N MET A 20 7.85 6.69 10.79
CA MET A 20 6.68 5.89 10.40
C MET A 20 5.39 6.44 11.00
N PHE A 21 5.42 6.83 12.28
CA PHE A 21 4.27 7.45 12.94
C PHE A 21 3.87 8.78 12.28
N LEU A 22 4.83 9.69 12.07
CA LEU A 22 4.57 11.02 11.53
C LEU A 22 4.10 11.00 10.07
N MET A 23 4.66 10.13 9.24
CA MET A 23 4.28 10.00 7.84
C MET A 23 2.86 9.44 7.66
N GLU A 24 2.40 8.61 8.60
CA GLU A 24 1.10 7.93 8.51
C GLU A 24 0.00 8.65 9.32
N THR A 25 0.33 9.57 10.24
CA THR A 25 -0.67 10.37 10.98
C THR A 25 -1.26 11.46 10.10
N GLY A 26 -1.84 11.08 8.97
CA GLY A 26 -2.49 12.00 8.03
C GLY A 26 -3.97 12.21 8.38
N PHE A 27 -4.33 13.34 8.98
CA PHE A 27 -5.73 13.67 9.29
C PHE A 27 -6.59 13.81 8.03
N TRP A 28 -6.00 14.16 6.90
CA TRP A 28 -6.66 14.37 5.63
C TRP A 28 -7.20 13.10 4.97
N PHE A 29 -6.55 11.96 5.19
CA PHE A 29 -6.81 10.75 4.41
C PHE A 29 -8.24 10.19 4.62
N GLY A 30 -8.80 10.33 5.83
CA GLY A 30 -10.17 9.88 6.12
C GLY A 30 -11.27 10.70 5.46
N ILE A 31 -10.93 11.88 4.91
CA ILE A 31 -11.89 12.86 4.38
C ILE A 31 -11.51 13.42 3.01
N TRP A 32 -10.46 12.93 2.36
CA TRP A 32 -9.87 13.57 1.18
C TRP A 32 -10.81 13.63 -0.02
N ILE A 33 -11.58 12.56 -0.29
CA ILE A 33 -12.58 12.58 -1.36
C ILE A 33 -13.70 13.55 -1.02
N LYS A 34 -14.19 13.52 0.22
CA LYS A 34 -15.20 14.51 0.66
C LYS A 34 -14.70 15.93 0.55
N TYR A 35 -13.43 16.19 0.87
CA TYR A 35 -12.82 17.50 0.70
C TYR A 35 -12.79 17.93 -0.77
N LEU A 36 -12.41 17.05 -1.68
CA LEU A 36 -12.35 17.38 -3.10
C LEU A 36 -13.75 17.48 -3.75
N THR A 37 -14.67 16.59 -3.40
CA THR A 37 -16.01 16.58 -3.98
C THR A 37 -16.89 17.65 -3.36
N VAL A 38 -17.15 17.57 -2.06
CA VAL A 38 -18.06 18.51 -1.35
C VAL A 38 -17.38 19.85 -1.06
N GLY A 39 -16.12 19.84 -0.65
CA GLY A 39 -15.36 21.03 -0.28
C GLY A 39 -14.84 21.85 -1.47
N ARG A 40 -14.55 21.21 -2.61
CA ARG A 40 -13.99 21.85 -3.81
C ARG A 40 -14.91 21.78 -5.04
N GLY A 41 -15.99 21.00 -4.98
CA GLY A 41 -16.95 20.84 -6.07
C GLY A 41 -16.42 20.04 -7.27
N LEU A 42 -15.38 19.23 -7.08
CA LEU A 42 -14.86 18.39 -8.14
C LEU A 42 -15.67 17.10 -8.25
N GLU A 43 -15.95 16.68 -9.48
CA GLU A 43 -16.53 15.36 -9.72
C GLU A 43 -15.49 14.26 -9.47
N LEU A 44 -15.94 13.08 -9.01
CA LEU A 44 -15.06 11.98 -8.65
C LEU A 44 -14.21 11.50 -9.85
N ARG A 45 -14.77 11.53 -11.05
CA ARG A 45 -14.06 11.18 -12.28
C ARG A 45 -12.80 12.01 -12.52
N TYR A 46 -12.83 13.31 -12.25
CA TYR A 46 -11.67 14.18 -12.42
C TYR A 46 -10.62 13.95 -11.34
N ILE A 47 -11.06 13.60 -10.12
CA ILE A 47 -10.17 13.23 -9.02
C ILE A 47 -9.43 11.95 -9.38
N LEU A 48 -10.15 10.90 -9.75
CA LEU A 48 -9.58 9.59 -10.06
C LEU A 48 -8.85 9.55 -11.42
N LEU A 49 -9.13 10.50 -12.31
CA LEU A 49 -8.34 10.66 -13.53
C LEU A 49 -6.89 11.09 -13.22
N MET A 50 -6.65 11.80 -12.12
CA MET A 50 -5.29 12.14 -11.68
C MET A 50 -4.51 10.90 -11.22
N ASP A 51 -5.19 9.86 -10.75
CA ASP A 51 -4.55 8.61 -10.31
C ASP A 51 -3.91 7.83 -11.47
N LEU A 52 -4.41 7.98 -12.69
CA LEU A 52 -3.83 7.32 -13.86
C LEU A 52 -2.34 7.69 -14.07
N PRO A 53 -1.97 8.96 -14.31
CA PRO A 53 -0.56 9.32 -14.44
C PRO A 53 0.20 9.20 -13.11
N PHE A 54 -0.46 9.38 -11.96
CA PHE A 54 0.15 9.22 -10.65
C PHE A 54 0.75 7.81 -10.45
N TRP A 55 -0.06 6.76 -10.61
CA TRP A 55 0.40 5.38 -10.45
C TRP A 55 1.46 4.98 -11.48
N LEU A 56 1.33 5.45 -12.73
CA LEU A 56 2.34 5.23 -13.76
C LEU A 56 3.66 5.93 -13.41
N MET A 57 3.60 7.16 -12.90
CA MET A 57 4.80 7.88 -12.45
C MET A 57 5.45 7.21 -11.24
N VAL A 58 4.68 6.75 -10.25
CA VAL A 58 5.23 5.99 -9.11
C VAL A 58 6.03 4.81 -9.63
N ALA A 59 5.47 4.01 -10.52
CA ALA A 59 6.13 2.84 -11.09
C ALA A 59 7.43 3.17 -11.86
N VAL A 60 7.46 4.28 -12.60
CA VAL A 60 8.64 4.71 -13.36
C VAL A 60 9.71 5.34 -12.46
N LEU A 61 9.29 6.11 -11.46
CA LEU A 61 10.20 6.88 -10.60
C LEU A 61 10.84 6.04 -9.50
N GLU A 62 10.25 4.91 -9.10
CA GLU A 62 10.78 4.05 -8.04
C GLU A 62 12.25 3.69 -8.26
N ALA A 63 12.61 3.32 -9.48
CA ALA A 63 13.96 2.96 -9.86
C ALA A 63 14.98 4.11 -9.83
N PRO A 64 14.74 5.27 -10.47
CA PRO A 64 15.62 6.42 -10.39
C PRO A 64 15.85 6.90 -8.95
N PHE A 65 14.81 6.90 -8.12
CA PHE A 65 14.95 7.35 -6.73
C PHE A 65 15.63 6.32 -5.83
N GLY A 66 15.48 5.02 -6.08
CA GLY A 66 16.30 4.00 -5.45
C GLY A 66 17.79 4.21 -5.78
N ALA A 67 18.14 4.37 -7.06
CA ALA A 67 19.52 4.66 -7.47
C ALA A 67 20.05 6.01 -6.94
N LEU A 68 19.18 6.99 -6.74
CA LEU A 68 19.54 8.25 -6.11
C LEU A 68 19.86 8.02 -4.62
N ALA A 69 19.06 7.21 -3.91
CA ALA A 69 19.27 6.89 -2.50
C ALA A 69 20.63 6.21 -2.28
N ASP A 70 21.00 5.27 -3.17
CA ASP A 70 22.32 4.60 -3.12
C ASP A 70 23.51 5.59 -3.33
N ARG A 71 23.28 6.69 -4.05
CA ARG A 71 24.35 7.67 -4.36
C ARG A 71 24.48 8.79 -3.33
N VAL A 72 23.35 9.36 -2.91
CA VAL A 72 23.35 10.56 -2.05
C VAL A 72 23.08 10.23 -0.59
N GLY A 73 22.67 9.00 -0.30
CA GLY A 73 22.30 8.50 1.02
C GLY A 73 20.78 8.39 1.20
N HIS A 74 20.37 7.30 1.83
CA HIS A 74 18.97 6.96 2.07
C HIS A 74 18.27 7.98 2.98
N SER A 75 18.95 8.48 4.03
CA SER A 75 18.37 9.47 4.95
C SER A 75 18.02 10.77 4.25
N ARG A 76 18.85 11.23 3.29
CA ARG A 76 18.60 12.45 2.52
C ARG A 76 17.44 12.28 1.55
N VAL A 77 17.34 11.11 0.90
CA VAL A 77 16.21 10.83 -0.02
C VAL A 77 14.92 10.66 0.74
N LEU A 78 14.92 10.05 1.93
CA LEU A 78 13.77 10.01 2.82
C LEU A 78 13.34 11.41 3.27
N ALA A 79 14.30 12.28 3.61
CA ALA A 79 14.01 13.67 3.96
C ALA A 79 13.43 14.45 2.77
N LEU A 80 13.99 14.28 1.56
CA LEU A 80 13.43 14.84 0.34
C LEU A 80 11.99 14.37 0.13
N GLY A 81 11.74 13.06 0.23
CA GLY A 81 10.40 12.48 0.09
C GLY A 81 9.40 13.04 1.11
N ALA A 82 9.78 13.14 2.38
CA ALA A 82 8.94 13.73 3.41
C ALA A 82 8.67 15.23 3.18
N GLY A 83 9.68 15.98 2.73
CA GLY A 83 9.55 17.40 2.38
C GLY A 83 8.64 17.62 1.16
N VAL A 84 8.80 16.83 0.11
CA VAL A 84 7.91 16.86 -1.06
C VAL A 84 6.49 16.48 -0.64
N TYR A 85 6.31 15.45 0.19
CA TYR A 85 4.99 15.07 0.69
C TYR A 85 4.35 16.16 1.54
N ALA A 86 5.12 16.86 2.38
CA ALA A 86 4.62 18.02 3.12
C ALA A 86 4.16 19.14 2.18
N LEU A 87 4.93 19.41 1.12
CA LEU A 87 4.60 20.42 0.11
C LEU A 87 3.32 20.04 -0.64
N THR A 88 3.16 18.77 -1.03
CA THR A 88 1.94 18.30 -1.71
C THR A 88 0.71 18.38 -0.82
N ILE A 89 0.79 18.00 0.45
CA ILE A 89 -0.35 18.15 1.36
C ILE A 89 -0.70 19.64 1.57
N ALA A 90 0.30 20.51 1.67
CA ALA A 90 0.09 21.94 1.75
C ALA A 90 -0.57 22.48 0.47
N GLY A 91 -0.03 22.13 -0.70
CA GLY A 91 -0.60 22.46 -2.01
C GLY A 91 -2.03 22.00 -2.15
N PHE A 92 -2.31 20.74 -1.80
CA PHE A 92 -3.63 20.14 -1.78
C PHE A 92 -4.63 20.91 -0.89
N GLY A 93 -4.16 21.44 0.26
CA GLY A 93 -4.98 22.23 1.17
C GLY A 93 -5.23 23.69 0.73
N PHE A 94 -4.34 24.29 -0.05
CA PHE A 94 -4.39 25.71 -0.42
C PHE A 94 -4.86 25.97 -1.85
N THR A 95 -4.56 25.08 -2.81
CA THR A 95 -4.96 25.28 -4.21
C THR A 95 -6.46 25.09 -4.42
N THR A 96 -7.01 25.90 -5.33
CA THR A 96 -8.40 25.77 -5.83
C THR A 96 -8.45 25.43 -7.31
N ASN A 97 -7.31 25.53 -8.00
CA ASN A 97 -7.21 25.26 -9.43
C ASN A 97 -6.96 23.78 -9.70
N TYR A 98 -7.74 23.17 -10.57
CA TYR A 98 -7.61 21.75 -10.92
C TYR A 98 -6.22 21.38 -11.46
N TRP A 99 -5.66 22.20 -12.35
CA TRP A 99 -4.35 21.90 -12.95
C TRP A 99 -3.20 22.05 -11.96
N MET A 100 -3.32 22.94 -10.99
CA MET A 100 -2.36 23.01 -9.88
C MET A 100 -2.50 21.79 -8.98
N LEU A 101 -3.72 21.32 -8.72
CA LEU A 101 -3.97 20.10 -7.98
C LEU A 101 -3.44 18.87 -8.72
N PHE A 102 -3.61 18.82 -10.05
CA PHE A 102 -3.03 17.78 -10.89
C PHE A 102 -1.49 17.76 -10.79
N ALA A 103 -0.84 18.92 -10.90
CA ALA A 103 0.61 19.02 -10.76
C ALA A 103 1.08 18.60 -9.35
N ASP A 104 0.31 18.96 -8.33
CA ASP A 104 0.54 18.56 -6.94
C ASP A 104 0.45 17.03 -6.76
N TYR A 105 -0.51 16.38 -7.39
CA TYR A 105 -0.62 14.93 -7.44
C TYR A 105 0.60 14.27 -8.09
N MET A 106 1.14 14.87 -9.15
CA MET A 106 2.37 14.38 -9.78
C MET A 106 3.57 14.52 -8.84
N LEU A 107 3.65 15.60 -8.05
CA LEU A 107 4.67 15.73 -7.02
C LEU A 107 4.54 14.68 -5.91
N TRP A 108 3.31 14.28 -5.57
CA TRP A 108 3.11 13.20 -4.61
C TRP A 108 3.68 11.87 -5.08
N SER A 109 3.64 11.55 -6.38
CA SER A 109 4.29 10.36 -6.93
C SER A 109 5.80 10.35 -6.68
N VAL A 110 6.44 11.53 -6.74
CA VAL A 110 7.88 11.70 -6.39
C VAL A 110 8.11 11.38 -4.91
N ALA A 111 7.25 11.89 -4.02
CA ALA A 111 7.35 11.60 -2.59
C ALA A 111 7.23 10.10 -2.29
N MET A 112 6.29 9.42 -2.96
CA MET A 112 6.11 7.96 -2.85
C MET A 112 7.36 7.20 -3.32
N ALA A 113 7.91 7.58 -4.48
CA ALA A 113 9.11 6.96 -5.04
C ALA A 113 10.35 7.16 -4.15
N CYS A 114 10.53 8.34 -3.55
CA CYS A 114 11.61 8.60 -2.60
C CYS A 114 11.55 7.71 -1.35
N ARG A 115 10.36 7.32 -0.91
CA ARG A 115 10.17 6.48 0.28
C ARG A 115 10.30 5.00 -0.05
N SER A 116 9.98 4.59 -1.27
CA SER A 116 9.92 3.18 -1.66
C SER A 116 11.26 2.47 -1.42
N GLY A 117 11.27 1.61 -0.40
CA GLY A 117 12.45 0.82 -0.02
C GLY A 117 13.57 1.56 0.72
N ALA A 118 13.67 2.88 0.62
CA ALA A 118 14.76 3.65 1.22
C ALA A 118 14.75 3.60 2.76
N ASP A 119 13.57 3.56 3.37
CA ASP A 119 13.38 3.45 4.82
C ASP A 119 13.87 2.10 5.37
N GLN A 120 13.55 1.01 4.66
CA GLN A 120 13.96 -0.33 5.05
C GLN A 120 15.45 -0.58 4.75
N ALA A 121 15.97 -0.07 3.64
CA ALA A 121 17.38 -0.17 3.30
C ALA A 121 18.25 0.54 4.35
N LEU A 122 17.95 1.79 4.68
CA LEU A 122 18.66 2.54 5.74
C LEU A 122 18.63 1.81 7.08
N LEU A 123 17.45 1.26 7.44
CA LEU A 123 17.31 0.51 8.69
C LEU A 123 18.15 -0.76 8.68
N PHE A 124 18.08 -1.57 7.60
CA PHE A 124 18.82 -2.82 7.48
C PHE A 124 20.32 -2.58 7.55
N ASP A 125 20.84 -1.62 6.79
CA ASP A 125 22.26 -1.30 6.78
C ASP A 125 22.77 -0.76 8.12
N SER A 126 21.95 0.04 8.80
CA SER A 126 22.26 0.51 10.16
C SER A 126 22.36 -0.64 11.15
N LEU A 127 21.45 -1.62 11.09
CA LEU A 127 21.45 -2.78 11.98
C LEU A 127 22.60 -3.72 11.66
N LYS A 128 22.90 -3.94 10.37
CA LYS A 128 24.03 -4.76 9.89
C LYS A 128 25.35 -4.16 10.36
N GLN A 129 25.53 -2.85 10.21
CA GLN A 129 26.73 -2.16 10.68
C GLN A 129 26.84 -2.19 12.22
N GLY A 130 25.70 -2.22 12.91
CA GLY A 130 25.63 -2.40 14.37
C GLY A 130 25.79 -3.84 14.85
N GLY A 131 25.86 -4.85 13.96
CA GLY A 131 25.97 -6.27 14.28
C GLY A 131 24.70 -6.85 14.94
N VAL A 132 23.51 -6.35 14.58
CA VAL A 132 22.21 -6.75 15.15
C VAL A 132 21.14 -6.90 14.06
N GLU A 133 21.53 -7.31 12.85
CA GLU A 133 20.64 -7.46 11.68
C GLU A 133 19.52 -8.48 11.88
N GLU A 134 19.70 -9.46 12.78
CA GLU A 134 18.66 -10.43 13.13
C GLU A 134 17.40 -9.77 13.74
N ARG A 135 17.53 -8.52 14.23
CA ARG A 135 16.40 -7.73 14.76
C ARG A 135 15.56 -7.06 13.68
N PHE A 136 16.03 -7.02 12.42
CA PHE A 136 15.41 -6.27 11.32
C PHE A 136 13.92 -6.60 11.16
N SER A 137 13.56 -7.87 10.99
CA SER A 137 12.15 -8.26 10.81
C SER A 137 11.24 -7.84 11.96
N ARG A 138 11.76 -7.89 13.20
CA ARG A 138 11.00 -7.45 14.39
C ARG A 138 10.79 -5.94 14.39
N ILE A 139 11.81 -5.16 14.01
CA ILE A 139 11.75 -3.69 13.98
C ILE A 139 10.81 -3.23 12.86
N VAL A 140 10.93 -3.80 11.66
CA VAL A 140 10.01 -3.51 10.54
C VAL A 140 8.57 -3.85 10.92
N GLY A 141 8.34 -5.02 11.53
CA GLY A 141 7.00 -5.40 11.98
C GLY A 141 6.40 -4.43 13.01
N ARG A 142 7.21 -3.92 13.95
CA ARG A 142 6.78 -2.89 14.91
C ARG A 142 6.52 -1.56 14.22
N GLY A 143 7.39 -1.14 13.29
CA GLY A 143 7.21 0.07 12.49
C GLY A 143 5.90 0.03 11.70
N PHE A 144 5.59 -1.11 11.09
CA PHE A 144 4.32 -1.33 10.39
C PHE A 144 3.10 -1.24 11.33
N ALA A 145 3.17 -1.84 12.52
CA ALA A 145 2.11 -1.70 13.52
C ALA A 145 1.90 -0.25 13.96
N ILE A 146 3.00 0.51 14.15
CA ILE A 146 2.95 1.95 14.46
C ILE A 146 2.30 2.73 13.32
N SER A 147 2.66 2.47 12.06
CA SER A 147 2.06 3.11 10.88
C SER A 147 0.55 2.90 10.83
N ILE A 148 0.09 1.68 11.07
CA ILE A 148 -1.34 1.38 11.07
C ILE A 148 -2.05 2.09 12.21
N ALA A 149 -1.50 2.05 13.43
CA ALA A 149 -2.08 2.73 14.58
C ALA A 149 -2.13 4.25 14.35
N ALA A 150 -1.06 4.83 13.78
CA ALA A 150 -1.00 6.24 13.40
C ALA A 150 -2.05 6.60 12.34
N GLY A 151 -2.16 5.78 11.27
CA GLY A 151 -3.15 5.97 10.22
C GLY A 151 -4.59 5.86 10.72
N MET A 152 -4.89 4.89 11.61
CA MET A 152 -6.21 4.77 12.24
C MET A 152 -6.52 6.00 13.12
N THR A 153 -5.57 6.41 13.94
CA THR A 153 -5.71 7.61 14.77
C THR A 153 -5.91 8.85 13.89
N GLY A 154 -5.12 8.97 12.82
CA GLY A 154 -5.22 10.07 11.85
C GLY A 154 -6.60 10.18 11.20
N VAL A 155 -7.16 9.08 10.69
CA VAL A 155 -8.48 9.12 10.04
C VAL A 155 -9.62 9.40 11.03
N ILE A 156 -9.53 8.88 12.27
CA ILE A 156 -10.53 9.15 13.32
C ILE A 156 -10.47 10.62 13.72
N LEU A 157 -9.30 11.10 14.13
CA LEU A 157 -9.12 12.49 14.54
C LEU A 157 -9.42 13.46 13.40
N GLY A 158 -9.05 13.11 12.16
CA GLY A 158 -9.34 13.89 10.96
C GLY A 158 -10.83 14.14 10.75
N GLY A 159 -11.66 13.13 10.96
CA GLY A 159 -13.12 13.30 10.91
C GLY A 159 -13.66 14.25 11.98
N PHE A 160 -13.16 14.16 13.21
CA PHE A 160 -13.56 15.07 14.29
C PHE A 160 -13.04 16.50 14.08
N ILE A 161 -11.78 16.67 13.66
CA ILE A 161 -11.22 18.00 13.35
C ILE A 161 -12.01 18.65 12.22
N ALA A 162 -12.32 17.90 11.15
CA ALA A 162 -13.09 18.42 10.03
C ALA A 162 -14.51 18.83 10.41
N ALA A 163 -15.16 18.11 11.31
CA ALA A 163 -16.49 18.43 11.80
C ALA A 163 -16.51 19.65 12.75
N SER A 164 -15.45 19.82 13.55
CA SER A 164 -15.36 20.93 14.52
C SER A 164 -14.77 22.22 13.93
N THR A 165 -14.08 22.15 12.79
CA THR A 165 -13.45 23.28 12.12
C THR A 165 -13.88 23.40 10.66
N SER A 166 -13.15 22.77 9.75
CA SER A 166 -13.49 22.62 8.34
C SER A 166 -12.69 21.51 7.66
N LEU A 167 -13.19 20.99 6.54
CA LEU A 167 -12.47 20.04 5.69
C LEU A 167 -11.11 20.62 5.24
N ALA A 168 -11.09 21.88 4.81
CA ALA A 168 -9.88 22.56 4.35
C ALA A 168 -8.84 22.74 5.47
N PHE A 169 -9.26 23.08 6.69
CA PHE A 169 -8.34 23.18 7.83
C PHE A 169 -7.69 21.86 8.15
N THR A 170 -8.47 20.78 8.17
CA THR A 170 -7.98 19.42 8.44
C THR A 170 -6.91 18.99 7.43
N VAL A 171 -7.13 19.27 6.14
CA VAL A 171 -6.12 19.01 5.11
C VAL A 171 -4.88 19.87 5.34
N LYS A 172 -5.07 21.18 5.55
CA LYS A 172 -3.95 22.11 5.75
C LYS A 172 -3.06 21.71 6.94
N VAL A 173 -3.64 21.35 8.09
CA VAL A 173 -2.84 21.00 9.27
C VAL A 173 -2.08 19.69 9.09
N SER A 174 -2.49 18.84 8.17
CA SER A 174 -1.88 17.53 7.96
C SER A 174 -0.46 17.58 7.39
N PHE A 175 0.01 18.71 6.82
CA PHE A 175 1.39 18.83 6.35
C PHE A 175 2.42 18.86 7.49
N VAL A 176 1.99 19.18 8.71
CA VAL A 176 2.91 19.34 9.87
C VAL A 176 3.63 18.03 10.19
N GLY A 177 2.94 16.88 10.14
CA GLY A 177 3.55 15.57 10.37
C GLY A 177 4.72 15.29 9.42
N PRO A 178 4.53 15.34 8.10
CA PRO A 178 5.60 15.19 7.11
C PRO A 178 6.73 16.21 7.22
N VAL A 179 6.45 17.48 7.60
CA VAL A 179 7.53 18.47 7.88
C VAL A 179 8.40 17.98 9.02
N ILE A 180 7.82 17.52 10.12
CA ILE A 180 8.58 16.99 11.25
C ILE A 180 9.33 15.72 10.82
N ALA A 181 8.69 14.83 10.04
CA ALA A 181 9.30 13.62 9.53
C ALA A 181 10.53 13.91 8.64
N MET A 182 10.53 15.00 7.86
CA MET A 182 11.68 15.46 7.09
C MET A 182 12.89 15.71 8.01
N PHE A 183 12.71 16.42 9.12
CA PHE A 183 13.79 16.67 10.07
C PHE A 183 14.21 15.40 10.82
N VAL A 184 13.26 14.50 11.11
CA VAL A 184 13.55 13.18 11.69
C VAL A 184 14.44 12.36 10.73
N ALA A 185 14.12 12.35 9.44
CA ALA A 185 14.93 11.66 8.43
C ALA A 185 16.35 12.26 8.31
N LEU A 186 16.48 13.59 8.31
CA LEU A 186 17.80 14.27 8.33
C LEU A 186 18.61 13.96 9.58
N ALA A 187 17.95 13.65 10.71
CA ALA A 187 18.61 13.27 11.96
C ALA A 187 19.06 11.80 11.99
N MET A 188 18.64 10.97 11.04
CA MET A 188 19.12 9.58 10.91
C MET A 188 20.59 9.57 10.49
N VAL A 189 21.32 8.59 11.02
CA VAL A 189 22.73 8.40 10.68
C VAL A 189 22.82 7.52 9.45
N GLU A 190 23.45 8.02 8.38
CA GLU A 190 23.66 7.26 7.15
C GLU A 190 24.73 6.18 7.39
N PRO A 191 24.40 4.88 7.19
CA PRO A 191 25.38 3.81 7.30
C PRO A 191 26.36 3.86 6.12
N HIS A 192 27.62 3.57 6.38
CA HIS A 192 28.67 3.49 5.34
C HIS A 192 28.71 2.04 4.82
N VAL A 193 27.91 1.75 3.81
CA VAL A 193 27.89 0.45 3.13
C VAL A 193 28.21 0.68 1.65
N GLU A 194 29.22 -0.01 1.13
CA GLU A 194 29.48 -0.03 -0.30
C GLU A 194 28.41 -0.88 -0.99
N HIS A 195 27.58 -0.25 -1.81
CA HIS A 195 26.60 -0.96 -2.63
C HIS A 195 27.21 -1.22 -4.02
N GLU A 196 27.17 -2.47 -4.47
CA GLU A 196 27.43 -2.78 -5.87
C GLU A 196 26.37 -2.07 -6.73
N ARG A 197 26.80 -1.42 -7.80
CA ARG A 197 25.91 -0.68 -8.70
C ARG A 197 25.02 -1.67 -9.44
N PRO A 198 23.74 -1.81 -9.11
CA PRO A 198 22.88 -2.71 -9.84
C PRO A 198 22.64 -2.17 -11.26
N HIS A 199 22.73 -3.03 -12.27
CA HIS A 199 22.23 -2.78 -13.61
C HIS A 199 20.70 -2.88 -13.60
N TYR A 200 20.03 -1.88 -13.00
CA TYR A 200 18.61 -1.92 -12.68
C TYR A 200 17.74 -2.34 -13.86
N LEU A 201 17.90 -1.70 -15.03
CA LEU A 201 17.10 -2.04 -16.23
C LEU A 201 17.33 -3.47 -16.71
N GLU A 202 18.57 -3.96 -16.61
CA GLU A 202 18.87 -5.35 -16.95
C GLU A 202 18.24 -6.33 -15.96
N ASN A 203 18.31 -6.02 -14.67
CA ASN A 203 17.68 -6.83 -13.63
C ASN A 203 16.15 -6.81 -13.78
N LEU A 204 15.54 -5.65 -14.04
CA LEU A 204 14.11 -5.54 -14.29
C LEU A 204 13.69 -6.37 -15.52
N ARG A 205 14.45 -6.31 -16.60
CA ARG A 205 14.22 -7.13 -17.80
C ARG A 205 14.35 -8.64 -17.50
N ARG A 206 15.35 -9.03 -16.72
CA ARG A 206 15.54 -10.44 -16.28
C ARG A 206 14.38 -10.90 -15.42
N GLY A 207 13.96 -10.12 -14.44
CA GLY A 207 12.82 -10.44 -13.57
C GLY A 207 11.51 -10.51 -14.33
N PHE A 208 11.25 -9.57 -15.26
CA PHE A 208 10.08 -9.60 -16.13
C PHE A 208 10.10 -10.84 -17.03
N SER A 209 11.23 -11.13 -17.68
CA SER A 209 11.39 -12.33 -18.51
C SER A 209 11.15 -13.59 -17.69
N PHE A 210 11.73 -13.71 -16.48
CA PHE A 210 11.50 -14.84 -15.60
C PHE A 210 10.02 -14.98 -15.22
N ALA A 211 9.40 -13.91 -14.75
CA ALA A 211 7.99 -13.92 -14.36
C ALA A 211 7.07 -14.32 -15.54
N TRP A 212 7.37 -13.85 -16.75
CA TRP A 212 6.58 -14.14 -17.94
C TRP A 212 6.73 -15.59 -18.43
N HIS A 213 7.94 -16.15 -18.39
CA HIS A 213 8.22 -17.52 -18.85
C HIS A 213 7.98 -18.60 -17.80
N THR A 214 7.72 -18.22 -16.54
CA THR A 214 7.42 -19.14 -15.44
C THR A 214 5.92 -19.11 -15.14
N PRO A 215 5.12 -20.07 -15.67
CA PRO A 215 3.65 -19.98 -15.61
C PRO A 215 3.09 -19.83 -14.20
N GLN A 216 3.65 -20.55 -13.19
CA GLN A 216 3.20 -20.44 -11.80
C GLN A 216 3.43 -19.04 -11.22
N VAL A 217 4.51 -18.36 -11.59
CA VAL A 217 4.81 -16.99 -11.16
C VAL A 217 3.94 -15.99 -11.94
N ARG A 218 3.89 -16.12 -13.27
CA ARG A 218 3.08 -15.25 -14.14
C ARG A 218 1.64 -15.18 -13.69
N TYR A 219 0.99 -16.32 -13.53
CA TYR A 219 -0.42 -16.33 -13.15
C TYR A 219 -0.65 -15.95 -11.70
N THR A 220 0.34 -16.15 -10.80
CA THR A 220 0.26 -15.61 -9.42
C THR A 220 0.34 -14.08 -9.44
N VAL A 221 1.23 -13.49 -10.22
CA VAL A 221 1.31 -12.03 -10.40
C VAL A 221 -0.01 -11.49 -10.95
N LEU A 222 -0.55 -12.08 -12.02
CA LEU A 222 -1.80 -11.62 -12.62
C LEU A 222 -3.00 -11.77 -11.67
N LEU A 223 -3.19 -12.95 -11.07
CA LEU A 223 -4.30 -13.20 -10.15
C LEU A 223 -4.18 -12.35 -8.89
N GLY A 224 -2.98 -12.31 -8.32
CA GLY A 224 -2.69 -11.55 -7.10
C GLY A 224 -2.88 -10.05 -7.28
N SER A 225 -2.34 -9.47 -8.34
CA SER A 225 -2.51 -8.04 -8.63
C SER A 225 -3.97 -7.69 -8.90
N THR A 226 -4.73 -8.55 -9.61
CA THR A 226 -6.16 -8.30 -9.85
C THR A 226 -6.98 -8.37 -8.56
N VAL A 227 -6.69 -9.32 -7.66
CA VAL A 227 -7.33 -9.35 -6.32
C VAL A 227 -6.97 -8.09 -5.52
N MET A 228 -5.71 -7.64 -5.57
CA MET A 228 -5.27 -6.42 -4.87
C MET A 228 -5.89 -5.16 -5.48
N MET A 229 -6.03 -5.07 -6.80
CA MET A 229 -6.74 -3.97 -7.47
C MET A 229 -8.19 -3.84 -6.96
N ALA A 230 -8.92 -4.96 -6.79
CA ALA A 230 -10.26 -4.94 -6.20
C ALA A 230 -10.28 -4.36 -4.80
N ALA A 231 -9.24 -4.64 -4.01
CA ALA A 231 -9.11 -4.12 -2.67
C ALA A 231 -8.87 -2.60 -2.62
N PHE A 232 -8.53 -1.97 -3.75
CA PHE A 232 -8.48 -0.51 -3.88
C PHE A 232 -9.85 0.13 -4.06
N ALA A 233 -10.84 -0.56 -4.61
CA ALA A 233 -12.18 0.00 -4.81
C ALA A 233 -12.79 0.60 -3.52
N PRO A 234 -12.67 -0.03 -2.32
CA PRO A 234 -13.09 0.58 -1.07
C PRO A 234 -12.40 1.91 -0.75
N VAL A 235 -11.11 2.08 -1.10
CA VAL A 235 -10.35 3.30 -0.80
C VAL A 235 -10.99 4.51 -1.46
N ILE A 236 -11.47 4.34 -2.69
CA ILE A 236 -12.08 5.41 -3.50
C ILE A 236 -13.61 5.51 -3.34
N LEU A 237 -14.31 4.43 -2.98
CA LEU A 237 -15.77 4.39 -2.93
C LEU A 237 -16.36 4.49 -1.52
N MET A 238 -15.60 4.23 -0.44
CA MET A 238 -16.12 4.33 0.93
C MET A 238 -16.62 5.73 1.28
N GLN A 239 -15.84 6.77 0.96
CA GLN A 239 -16.24 8.14 1.29
C GLN A 239 -17.44 8.62 0.45
N PRO A 240 -17.51 8.42 -0.88
CA PRO A 240 -18.71 8.67 -1.66
C PRO A 240 -19.94 7.93 -1.13
N PHE A 241 -19.76 6.67 -0.68
CA PHE A 241 -20.86 5.91 -0.07
C PHE A 241 -21.35 6.56 1.25
N LEU A 242 -20.44 6.98 2.13
CA LEU A 242 -20.78 7.67 3.37
C LEU A 242 -21.42 9.04 3.11
N ILE A 243 -20.96 9.76 2.09
CA ILE A 243 -21.55 11.05 1.66
C ILE A 243 -22.99 10.83 1.20
N LYS A 244 -23.21 9.84 0.35
CA LYS A 244 -24.54 9.51 -0.19
C LYS A 244 -25.58 9.18 0.90
N HIS A 245 -25.11 8.60 2.01
CA HIS A 245 -25.99 8.24 3.13
C HIS A 245 -25.98 9.28 4.26
N ASP A 246 -25.60 10.52 3.99
CA ASP A 246 -25.59 11.65 4.91
C ASP A 246 -24.89 11.38 6.25
N VAL A 247 -23.86 10.52 6.24
CA VAL A 247 -23.08 10.23 7.44
C VAL A 247 -22.32 11.47 7.87
N ALA A 248 -22.41 11.81 9.15
CA ALA A 248 -21.70 12.96 9.72
C ALA A 248 -20.17 12.80 9.51
N THR A 249 -19.49 13.90 9.14
CA THR A 249 -18.04 13.91 8.85
C THR A 249 -17.21 13.36 10.01
N SER A 250 -17.61 13.63 11.26
CA SER A 250 -16.98 13.12 12.46
C SER A 250 -16.91 11.58 12.53
N LEU A 251 -17.85 10.89 11.88
CA LEU A 251 -17.94 9.43 11.89
C LEU A 251 -17.17 8.78 10.75
N PHE A 252 -16.66 9.54 9.76
CA PHE A 252 -15.95 8.96 8.61
C PHE A 252 -14.79 8.07 9.03
N GLY A 253 -13.95 8.56 9.96
CA GLY A 253 -12.84 7.76 10.50
C GLY A 253 -13.32 6.57 11.34
N VAL A 254 -14.44 6.72 12.06
CA VAL A 254 -15.02 5.64 12.87
C VAL A 254 -15.49 4.48 12.00
N TYR A 255 -16.07 4.76 10.82
CA TYR A 255 -16.44 3.74 9.84
C TYR A 255 -15.22 3.09 9.18
N GLN A 256 -14.16 3.86 8.89
CA GLN A 256 -12.99 3.38 8.15
C GLN A 256 -11.98 2.62 9.02
N ALA A 257 -11.78 3.03 10.28
CA ALA A 257 -10.77 2.44 11.17
C ALA A 257 -10.95 0.94 11.44
N PRO A 258 -12.16 0.41 11.69
CA PRO A 258 -12.37 -1.03 11.87
C PRO A 258 -11.98 -1.87 10.65
N LEU A 259 -12.13 -1.33 9.43
CA LEU A 259 -11.74 -2.02 8.20
C LEU A 259 -10.22 -2.17 8.10
N ARG A 260 -9.47 -1.13 8.48
CA ARG A 260 -8.00 -1.19 8.57
C ARG A 260 -7.56 -2.21 9.62
N LEU A 261 -8.20 -2.23 10.78
CA LEU A 261 -7.93 -3.21 11.82
C LEU A 261 -8.21 -4.64 11.33
N ALA A 262 -9.32 -4.85 10.61
CA ALA A 262 -9.66 -6.14 10.02
C ALA A 262 -8.57 -6.64 9.06
N ALA A 263 -8.04 -5.76 8.19
CA ALA A 263 -6.93 -6.09 7.29
C ALA A 263 -5.67 -6.52 8.06
N VAL A 264 -5.35 -5.82 9.15
CA VAL A 264 -4.18 -6.16 10.01
C VAL A 264 -4.36 -7.52 10.68
N VAL A 265 -5.51 -7.75 11.31
CA VAL A 265 -5.81 -9.04 11.95
C VAL A 265 -5.73 -10.16 10.92
N ALA A 266 -6.28 -9.94 9.72
CA ALA A 266 -6.19 -10.90 8.63
C ALA A 266 -4.75 -11.16 8.20
N ALA A 267 -3.89 -10.14 8.11
CA ALA A 267 -2.48 -10.29 7.76
C ALA A 267 -1.71 -11.11 8.81
N ILE A 268 -1.96 -10.86 10.11
CA ILE A 268 -1.36 -11.66 11.21
C ILE A 268 -1.78 -13.13 11.12
N LEU A 269 -3.02 -13.38 10.75
CA LEU A 269 -3.59 -14.73 10.65
C LEU A 269 -3.32 -15.42 9.31
N ALA A 270 -2.78 -14.71 8.31
CA ALA A 270 -2.63 -15.18 6.94
C ALA A 270 -1.84 -16.51 6.85
N HIS A 271 -0.72 -16.60 7.56
CA HIS A 271 0.09 -17.84 7.57
C HIS A 271 -0.70 -19.05 8.11
N ARG A 272 -1.42 -18.87 9.22
CA ARG A 272 -2.25 -19.94 9.81
C ARG A 272 -3.41 -20.30 8.88
N ALA A 273 -4.02 -19.32 8.25
CA ALA A 273 -5.10 -19.55 7.28
C ALA A 273 -4.56 -20.31 6.06
N ALA A 274 -3.42 -19.88 5.49
CA ALA A 274 -2.77 -20.55 4.36
C ALA A 274 -2.37 -22.01 4.67
N ALA A 275 -1.84 -22.26 5.87
CA ALA A 275 -1.47 -23.62 6.30
C ALA A 275 -2.70 -24.55 6.42
N ARG A 276 -3.86 -24.03 6.84
CA ARG A 276 -5.10 -24.84 7.02
C ARG A 276 -5.89 -25.02 5.74
N THR A 277 -5.98 -24.01 4.90
CA THR A 277 -6.87 -24.00 3.73
C THR A 277 -6.11 -24.27 2.43
N GLY A 278 -4.84 -23.98 2.39
CA GLY A 278 -4.02 -23.99 1.18
C GLY A 278 -4.28 -22.79 0.27
N ALA A 279 -3.26 -22.37 -0.48
CA ALA A 279 -3.34 -21.22 -1.38
C ALA A 279 -4.51 -21.31 -2.40
N PRO A 280 -4.80 -22.47 -3.04
CA PRO A 280 -5.89 -22.55 -4.01
C PRO A 280 -7.27 -22.22 -3.44
N LYS A 281 -7.56 -22.72 -2.25
CA LYS A 281 -8.86 -22.41 -1.60
C LYS A 281 -8.92 -20.95 -1.15
N MET A 282 -7.80 -20.40 -0.64
CA MET A 282 -7.75 -18.98 -0.26
C MET A 282 -8.02 -18.07 -1.45
N PHE A 283 -7.41 -18.32 -2.60
CA PHE A 283 -7.67 -17.53 -3.81
C PHE A 283 -9.12 -17.67 -4.27
N ALA A 284 -9.68 -18.90 -4.30
CA ALA A 284 -11.08 -19.12 -4.67
C ALA A 284 -12.04 -18.37 -3.74
N LEU A 285 -11.86 -18.50 -2.42
CA LEU A 285 -12.68 -17.82 -1.43
C LEU A 285 -12.55 -16.29 -1.53
N SER A 286 -11.37 -15.78 -1.83
CA SER A 286 -11.15 -14.35 -2.06
C SER A 286 -11.91 -13.86 -3.29
N CYS A 287 -11.85 -14.58 -4.41
CA CYS A 287 -12.61 -14.23 -5.63
C CYS A 287 -14.12 -14.23 -5.36
N ILE A 288 -14.63 -15.27 -4.71
CA ILE A 288 -16.06 -15.40 -4.37
C ILE A 288 -16.47 -14.28 -3.39
N GLY A 289 -15.68 -14.06 -2.34
CA GLY A 289 -15.95 -13.02 -1.35
C GLY A 289 -16.02 -11.62 -1.96
N MET A 290 -15.08 -11.27 -2.86
CA MET A 290 -15.11 -9.99 -3.57
C MET A 290 -16.39 -9.82 -4.39
N VAL A 291 -16.77 -10.84 -5.17
CA VAL A 291 -18.00 -10.81 -5.97
C VAL A 291 -19.23 -10.62 -5.07
N ILE A 292 -19.35 -11.39 -3.98
CA ILE A 292 -20.48 -11.27 -3.06
C ILE A 292 -20.52 -9.88 -2.41
N ALA A 293 -19.38 -9.36 -1.97
CA ALA A 293 -19.31 -8.04 -1.33
C ALA A 293 -19.75 -6.92 -2.28
N PHE A 294 -19.19 -6.87 -3.48
CA PHE A 294 -19.52 -5.81 -4.44
C PHE A 294 -20.92 -5.99 -5.04
N ALA A 295 -21.40 -7.21 -5.24
CA ALA A 295 -22.79 -7.47 -5.63
C ALA A 295 -23.77 -7.00 -4.56
N GLY A 296 -23.48 -7.25 -3.27
CA GLY A 296 -24.28 -6.77 -2.16
C GLY A 296 -24.30 -5.23 -2.06
N LEU A 297 -23.14 -4.58 -2.22
CA LEU A 297 -23.02 -3.12 -2.27
C LEU A 297 -23.75 -2.51 -3.47
N SER A 298 -23.80 -3.21 -4.59
CA SER A 298 -24.54 -2.78 -5.79
C SER A 298 -26.04 -2.95 -5.63
N ALA A 299 -26.49 -4.06 -5.05
CA ALA A 299 -27.92 -4.42 -4.98
C ALA A 299 -28.68 -3.70 -3.87
N VAL A 300 -27.99 -3.27 -2.79
CA VAL A 300 -28.64 -2.74 -1.59
C VAL A 300 -28.12 -1.33 -1.29
N ASP A 301 -29.03 -0.36 -1.37
CA ASP A 301 -28.72 1.06 -1.09
C ASP A 301 -29.14 1.43 0.35
N ARG A 302 -28.39 0.94 1.32
CA ARG A 302 -28.61 1.22 2.76
C ARG A 302 -27.27 1.31 3.48
N ILE A 303 -27.16 2.17 4.48
CA ILE A 303 -25.92 2.35 5.27
C ILE A 303 -25.42 1.04 5.91
N GLY A 304 -26.32 0.13 6.28
CA GLY A 304 -25.98 -1.16 6.91
C GLY A 304 -25.09 -2.05 6.04
N VAL A 305 -25.15 -1.94 4.71
CA VAL A 305 -24.29 -2.73 3.82
C VAL A 305 -22.83 -2.23 3.79
N PHE A 306 -22.53 -1.11 4.44
CA PHE A 306 -21.14 -0.66 4.63
C PHE A 306 -20.26 -1.75 5.25
N ALA A 307 -20.83 -2.63 6.07
CA ALA A 307 -20.09 -3.76 6.64
C ALA A 307 -19.47 -4.69 5.59
N LEU A 308 -20.00 -4.73 4.36
CA LEU A 308 -19.45 -5.52 3.26
C LEU A 308 -18.06 -5.02 2.81
N PHE A 309 -17.70 -3.75 3.07
CA PHE A 309 -16.34 -3.27 2.85
C PHE A 309 -15.28 -3.97 3.73
N ALA A 310 -15.70 -4.67 4.78
CA ALA A 310 -14.79 -5.50 5.57
C ALA A 310 -14.25 -6.70 4.76
N VAL A 311 -15.00 -7.19 3.77
CA VAL A 311 -14.58 -8.35 2.97
C VAL A 311 -13.35 -8.03 2.13
N PRO A 312 -13.32 -6.99 1.28
CA PRO A 312 -12.09 -6.56 0.60
C PRO A 312 -10.93 -6.29 1.56
N ALA A 313 -11.18 -5.65 2.71
CA ALA A 313 -10.15 -5.37 3.70
C ALA A 313 -9.53 -6.66 4.29
N LEU A 314 -10.35 -7.64 4.66
CA LEU A 314 -9.89 -8.97 5.10
C LEU A 314 -9.11 -9.69 4.01
N ILE A 315 -9.62 -9.66 2.77
CA ILE A 315 -8.96 -10.29 1.63
C ILE A 315 -7.59 -9.65 1.37
N GLN A 316 -7.48 -8.33 1.42
CA GLN A 316 -6.20 -7.63 1.31
C GLN A 316 -5.20 -8.12 2.37
N GLY A 317 -5.64 -8.23 3.61
CA GLY A 317 -4.81 -8.71 4.71
C GLY A 317 -4.34 -10.17 4.51
N PHE A 318 -5.22 -11.09 4.12
CA PHE A 318 -4.86 -12.48 3.88
C PHE A 318 -4.03 -12.69 2.62
N MET A 319 -4.38 -12.03 1.53
CA MET A 319 -3.84 -12.35 0.21
C MET A 319 -2.46 -11.75 -0.02
N ARG A 320 -2.17 -10.54 0.47
CA ARG A 320 -0.87 -9.90 0.25
C ARG A 320 0.30 -10.77 0.73
N PRO A 321 0.35 -11.23 2.00
CA PRO A 321 1.42 -12.12 2.46
C PRO A 321 1.44 -13.48 1.73
N THR A 322 0.26 -14.00 1.35
CA THR A 322 0.16 -15.28 0.63
C THR A 322 0.77 -15.18 -0.77
N ILE A 323 0.48 -14.11 -1.50
CA ILE A 323 1.03 -13.83 -2.84
C ILE A 323 2.55 -13.67 -2.75
N ASP A 324 3.03 -12.81 -1.84
CA ASP A 324 4.44 -12.52 -1.68
C ASP A 324 5.22 -13.78 -1.28
N THR A 325 4.67 -14.61 -0.39
CA THR A 325 5.28 -15.89 0.00
C THR A 325 5.35 -16.85 -1.18
N TYR A 326 4.27 -17.00 -1.95
CA TYR A 326 4.24 -17.89 -3.10
C TYR A 326 5.26 -17.47 -4.17
N ILE A 327 5.31 -16.17 -4.51
CA ILE A 327 6.30 -15.63 -5.45
C ILE A 327 7.72 -15.88 -4.94
N ASN A 328 7.99 -15.60 -3.66
CA ASN A 328 9.31 -15.74 -3.06
C ASN A 328 9.82 -17.17 -3.09
N GLN A 329 8.95 -18.15 -2.93
CA GLN A 329 9.33 -19.58 -2.91
C GLN A 329 9.51 -20.18 -4.29
N HIS A 330 8.89 -19.58 -5.33
CA HIS A 330 9.00 -20.04 -6.72
C HIS A 330 9.95 -19.18 -7.57
N THR A 331 10.71 -18.28 -6.93
CA THR A 331 11.62 -17.37 -7.62
C THR A 331 13.04 -17.53 -7.05
N PRO A 332 14.08 -17.69 -7.89
CA PRO A 332 15.46 -17.70 -7.45
C PRO A 332 15.82 -16.41 -6.67
N SER A 333 16.72 -16.55 -5.68
CA SER A 333 17.12 -15.43 -4.80
C SER A 333 17.62 -14.22 -5.56
N GLU A 334 18.34 -14.42 -6.66
CA GLU A 334 18.93 -13.36 -7.48
C GLU A 334 17.89 -12.50 -8.23
N THR A 335 16.72 -13.08 -8.53
CA THR A 335 15.67 -12.38 -9.30
C THR A 335 14.43 -12.03 -8.46
N ARG A 336 14.39 -12.47 -7.20
CA ARG A 336 13.21 -12.36 -6.31
C ARG A 336 12.73 -10.91 -6.12
N ALA A 337 13.64 -10.01 -5.77
CA ALA A 337 13.31 -8.59 -5.60
C ALA A 337 12.71 -8.00 -6.89
N THR A 338 13.28 -8.36 -8.04
CA THR A 338 12.82 -7.86 -9.34
C THR A 338 11.44 -8.41 -9.72
N VAL A 339 11.15 -9.69 -9.42
CA VAL A 339 9.81 -10.27 -9.67
C VAL A 339 8.75 -9.62 -8.78
N LEU A 340 9.07 -9.29 -7.53
CA LEU A 340 8.18 -8.54 -6.65
C LEU A 340 7.92 -7.11 -7.18
N SER A 341 8.95 -6.44 -7.72
CA SER A 341 8.79 -5.14 -8.39
C SER A 341 7.91 -5.25 -9.64
N VAL A 342 8.05 -6.32 -10.44
CA VAL A 342 7.14 -6.59 -11.58
C VAL A 342 5.71 -6.78 -11.10
N SER A 343 5.48 -7.48 -9.99
CA SER A 343 4.14 -7.65 -9.41
C SER A 343 3.52 -6.31 -8.98
N SER A 344 4.32 -5.43 -8.35
CA SER A 344 3.88 -4.07 -7.98
C SER A 344 3.60 -3.21 -9.21
N LEU A 345 4.42 -3.29 -10.26
CA LEU A 345 4.22 -2.58 -11.53
C LEU A 345 2.90 -3.01 -12.19
N VAL A 346 2.61 -4.33 -12.27
CA VAL A 346 1.35 -4.84 -12.84
C VAL A 346 0.16 -4.32 -12.05
N LEU A 347 0.23 -4.32 -10.72
CA LEU A 347 -0.81 -3.74 -9.86
C LEU A 347 -1.00 -2.24 -10.13
N SER A 348 0.08 -1.46 -10.18
CA SER A 348 0.01 -0.01 -10.44
C SER A 348 -0.65 0.30 -11.78
N VAL A 349 -0.30 -0.45 -12.82
CA VAL A 349 -0.92 -0.31 -14.15
C VAL A 349 -2.42 -0.66 -14.08
N GLN A 350 -2.79 -1.75 -13.42
CA GLN A 350 -4.21 -2.13 -13.27
C GLN A 350 -5.01 -1.06 -12.52
N VAL A 351 -4.49 -0.54 -11.40
CA VAL A 351 -5.13 0.50 -10.59
C VAL A 351 -5.25 1.80 -11.39
N ALA A 352 -4.20 2.20 -12.11
CA ALA A 352 -4.16 3.41 -12.94
C ALA A 352 -5.33 3.50 -13.95
N PHE A 353 -5.72 2.37 -14.54
CA PHE A 353 -6.85 2.34 -15.46
C PHE A 353 -8.19 2.04 -14.77
N PHE A 354 -8.18 1.30 -13.68
CA PHE A 354 -9.37 0.91 -12.94
C PHE A 354 -10.07 2.10 -12.27
N GLU A 355 -9.32 2.93 -11.55
CA GLU A 355 -9.87 4.03 -10.75
C GLU A 355 -10.61 5.08 -11.58
N PRO A 356 -10.07 5.59 -12.71
CA PRO A 356 -10.80 6.53 -13.55
C PRO A 356 -12.13 5.98 -14.10
N ILE A 357 -12.16 4.69 -14.48
CA ILE A 357 -13.39 4.04 -14.98
C ILE A 357 -14.43 3.97 -13.87
N VAL A 358 -14.03 3.60 -12.65
CA VAL A 358 -14.93 3.56 -11.49
C VAL A 358 -15.46 4.96 -11.16
N GLY A 359 -14.60 5.99 -11.22
CA GLY A 359 -15.01 7.38 -11.02
C GLY A 359 -16.03 7.86 -12.06
N PHE A 360 -15.76 7.58 -13.33
CA PHE A 360 -16.68 7.92 -14.42
C PHE A 360 -18.05 7.25 -14.24
N ILE A 361 -18.11 5.96 -13.94
CA ILE A 361 -19.37 5.24 -13.72
C ILE A 361 -20.10 5.79 -12.48
N THR A 362 -19.37 6.15 -11.43
CA THR A 362 -19.96 6.71 -10.21
C THR A 362 -20.67 8.03 -10.49
N ASP A 363 -20.07 8.92 -11.27
CA ASP A 363 -20.61 10.25 -11.58
C ASP A 363 -21.71 10.21 -12.62
N GLU A 364 -21.53 9.45 -13.71
CA GLU A 364 -22.49 9.43 -14.84
C GLU A 364 -23.71 8.55 -14.58
N VAL A 365 -23.57 7.50 -13.75
CA VAL A 365 -24.66 6.55 -13.52
C VAL A 365 -25.03 6.53 -12.03
N SER A 366 -24.20 5.91 -11.19
CA SER A 366 -24.36 5.91 -9.74
C SER A 366 -23.23 5.12 -9.06
N ILE A 367 -23.07 5.28 -7.76
CA ILE A 367 -22.13 4.48 -6.96
C ILE A 367 -22.53 2.97 -6.95
N GLN A 368 -23.82 2.65 -7.00
CA GLN A 368 -24.30 1.27 -7.11
C GLN A 368 -23.91 0.65 -8.45
N ALA A 369 -23.98 1.43 -9.53
CA ALA A 369 -23.51 0.98 -10.86
C ALA A 369 -22.00 0.74 -10.85
N ALA A 370 -21.21 1.57 -10.15
CA ALA A 370 -19.77 1.35 -9.99
C ALA A 370 -19.47 0.04 -9.23
N PHE A 371 -20.18 -0.27 -8.16
CA PHE A 371 -20.06 -1.57 -7.49
C PHE A 371 -20.49 -2.72 -8.39
N GLY A 372 -21.58 -2.54 -9.18
CA GLY A 372 -22.02 -3.51 -10.19
C GLY A 372 -20.97 -3.75 -11.27
N PHE A 373 -20.32 -2.69 -11.76
CA PHE A 373 -19.21 -2.79 -12.70
C PHE A 373 -18.06 -3.61 -12.11
N VAL A 374 -17.64 -3.32 -10.88
CA VAL A 374 -16.59 -4.09 -10.19
C VAL A 374 -16.99 -5.56 -10.10
N THR A 375 -18.26 -5.86 -9.73
CA THR A 375 -18.78 -7.23 -9.66
C THR A 375 -18.66 -7.94 -11.01
N VAL A 376 -19.16 -7.33 -12.09
CA VAL A 376 -19.14 -7.91 -13.44
C VAL A 376 -17.71 -8.09 -13.94
N LEU A 377 -16.86 -7.09 -13.75
CA LEU A 377 -15.45 -7.15 -14.12
C LEU A 377 -14.77 -8.35 -13.48
N PHE A 378 -15.02 -8.57 -12.18
CA PHE A 378 -14.43 -9.69 -11.43
C PHE A 378 -15.01 -11.05 -11.87
N LEU A 379 -16.31 -11.13 -12.12
CA LEU A 379 -16.93 -12.34 -12.66
C LEU A 379 -16.37 -12.73 -14.02
N LEU A 380 -15.97 -11.76 -14.84
CA LEU A 380 -15.42 -12.02 -16.16
C LEU A 380 -13.91 -12.35 -16.13
N ILE A 381 -13.13 -11.63 -15.32
CA ILE A 381 -11.66 -11.71 -15.35
C ILE A 381 -11.12 -12.80 -14.40
N MET A 382 -11.71 -12.95 -13.20
CA MET A 382 -11.17 -13.86 -12.20
C MET A 382 -11.25 -15.34 -12.54
N PRO A 383 -12.37 -15.89 -13.02
CA PRO A 383 -12.45 -17.33 -13.28
C PRO A 383 -11.40 -17.82 -14.30
N PRO A 384 -11.20 -17.16 -15.48
CA PRO A 384 -10.19 -17.61 -16.42
C PRO A 384 -8.76 -17.49 -15.85
N ILE A 385 -8.43 -16.38 -15.16
CA ILE A 385 -7.10 -16.23 -14.55
C ILE A 385 -6.90 -17.26 -13.44
N TYR A 386 -7.89 -17.48 -12.57
CA TYR A 386 -7.83 -18.51 -11.53
C TYR A 386 -7.66 -19.91 -12.10
N PHE A 387 -8.36 -20.25 -13.17
CA PHE A 387 -8.25 -21.54 -13.82
C PHE A 387 -6.85 -21.77 -14.43
N LEU A 388 -6.31 -20.76 -15.11
CA LEU A 388 -4.95 -20.81 -15.66
C LEU A 388 -3.91 -20.92 -14.54
N TRP A 389 -4.08 -20.14 -13.48
CA TRP A 389 -3.24 -20.23 -12.30
C TRP A 389 -3.32 -21.61 -11.64
N ARG A 390 -4.54 -22.16 -11.50
CA ARG A 390 -4.75 -23.46 -10.87
C ARG A 390 -4.10 -24.60 -11.65
N ARG A 391 -4.06 -24.50 -12.98
CA ARG A 391 -3.33 -25.45 -13.84
C ARG A 391 -1.80 -25.36 -13.71
N ALA A 392 -1.30 -24.15 -13.47
CA ALA A 392 0.13 -23.90 -13.30
C ALA A 392 0.60 -23.98 -11.83
N TYR A 393 -0.32 -24.20 -10.90
CA TYR A 393 -0.03 -24.19 -9.47
C TYR A 393 0.89 -25.36 -9.08
N VAL A 394 2.01 -24.98 -8.44
CA VAL A 394 2.95 -25.92 -7.81
C VAL A 394 2.83 -25.73 -6.30
N PRO A 395 2.56 -26.78 -5.52
CA PRO A 395 2.53 -26.66 -4.06
C PRO A 395 3.87 -26.16 -3.51
N ILE A 396 3.78 -25.37 -2.44
CA ILE A 396 4.96 -24.98 -1.67
C ILE A 396 5.50 -26.24 -0.99
N PRO A 397 6.79 -26.58 -1.16
CA PRO A 397 7.39 -27.69 -0.42
C PRO A 397 7.22 -27.44 1.09
N GLU A 398 6.77 -28.44 1.83
CA GLU A 398 6.81 -28.36 3.30
C GLU A 398 8.27 -28.16 3.73
N PRO A 399 8.56 -27.25 4.68
CA PRO A 399 9.90 -27.13 5.22
C PRO A 399 10.30 -28.51 5.75
N ALA A 400 11.44 -29.02 5.25
CA ALA A 400 12.00 -30.28 5.74
C ALA A 400 12.02 -30.22 7.27
N ALA A 401 11.37 -31.19 7.92
CA ALA A 401 11.36 -31.28 9.37
C ALA A 401 12.81 -31.12 9.84
N VAL A 402 13.08 -30.06 10.59
CA VAL A 402 14.40 -29.90 11.22
C VAL A 402 14.55 -31.08 12.15
N VAL A 403 15.29 -32.09 11.70
CA VAL A 403 15.73 -33.20 12.55
C VAL A 403 16.67 -32.55 13.56
N ILE A 404 16.12 -32.22 14.73
CA ILE A 404 16.96 -31.86 15.87
C ILE A 404 17.75 -33.11 16.18
N PRO A 405 19.10 -33.09 16.06
CA PRO A 405 19.91 -34.26 16.47
C PRO A 405 19.57 -34.49 17.95
N GLU A 406 19.07 -35.69 18.27
CA GLU A 406 18.96 -36.11 19.65
C GLU A 406 20.34 -35.91 20.27
N ALA A 407 20.41 -35.08 21.31
CA ALA A 407 21.61 -34.91 22.09
C ALA A 407 22.02 -36.29 22.58
N ALA A 408 23.14 -36.79 22.03
CA ALA A 408 23.75 -38.00 22.52
C ALA A 408 24.05 -37.82 24.00
N GLY A 409 23.39 -38.63 24.83
CA GLY A 409 23.46 -38.64 26.29
C GLY A 409 24.84 -39.00 26.84
#